data_6134c5273f8944c68b554d5fb227517e
#
_entry.id   6134c5273f8944c68b554d5fb227517e
#
_cell.length_a   1.000
_cell.length_b   1.000
_cell.length_c   1.000
_cell.angle_alpha   90.00
_cell.angle_beta   90.00
_cell.angle_gamma   90.00
#
_symmetry.space_group_name_H-M   'P 1'
#
loop_
_entity.id
_entity.type
_entity.pdbx_description
1 polymer ?
#
loop_
_entity_poly.entity_id
_entity_poly.type
_entity_poly.pdbx_seq_one_letter_code
_entity_poly.pdbx_strand_id
1 'polypeptide(L)'
;MRPFLIAAAFVAALPAHAGDVTVFAAASLKTALDLIAADFTTKTGDRVAISYAGSGQLARQIIAGAPADLFISANVAWMDEVQDAGLVADGARKDLLGNRLVLIAPARKDGAPPDEIGPDTDLQGLLEGGKLAMALVDAVPAGQYGRAALVNLGLWDDVRADVAQADNVRAALALVSAGEASLGVTYATDAVADPDVSVVGTFPAGSYPPIIYPAALLKNADDASARSFYQALSGKAAGQIFEAQGFRMLN
;
A
#
# COMPACT_ATOMS: atom_id res chain seq x y z
N MET A 1 24.37 67.50 22.41
CA MET A 1 23.46 66.34 22.47
C MET A 1 23.23 65.86 21.05
N ARG A 2 23.77 64.72 20.69
CA ARG A 2 23.57 64.09 19.34
C ARG A 2 22.49 63.03 19.48
N PRO A 3 21.41 62.98 18.65
CA PRO A 3 20.43 61.94 18.71
C PRO A 3 20.99 60.67 18.00
N PHE A 4 20.96 59.53 18.70
CA PHE A 4 21.19 58.21 18.13
C PHE A 4 19.92 57.76 17.41
N LEU A 5 19.97 57.64 16.08
CA LEU A 5 18.94 56.97 15.30
C LEU A 5 19.15 55.46 15.40
N ILE A 6 18.24 54.76 16.05
CA ILE A 6 18.16 53.30 16.05
C ILE A 6 17.37 52.88 14.77
N ALA A 7 18.07 52.35 13.79
CA ALA A 7 17.44 51.75 12.62
C ALA A 7 16.90 50.37 13.01
N ALA A 8 15.59 50.21 13.12
CA ALA A 8 14.94 48.92 13.28
C ALA A 8 14.96 48.16 11.92
N ALA A 9 15.75 47.12 11.82
CA ALA A 9 15.73 46.22 10.66
C ALA A 9 14.46 45.34 10.72
N PHE A 10 13.48 45.65 9.87
CA PHE A 10 12.33 44.76 9.62
C PHE A 10 12.81 43.57 8.80
N VAL A 11 12.97 42.41 9.42
CA VAL A 11 13.13 41.15 8.71
C VAL A 11 11.77 40.74 8.17
N ALA A 12 11.52 40.99 6.89
CA ALA A 12 10.34 40.50 6.20
C ALA A 12 10.46 38.97 6.13
N ALA A 13 9.67 38.26 6.91
CA ALA A 13 9.48 36.82 6.74
C ALA A 13 8.79 36.62 5.38
N LEU A 14 9.53 36.05 4.41
CA LEU A 14 8.93 35.59 3.17
C LEU A 14 7.91 34.48 3.51
N PRO A 15 6.68 34.52 2.95
CA PRO A 15 5.76 33.42 3.13
C PRO A 15 6.42 32.13 2.61
N ALA A 16 6.59 31.15 3.49
CA ALA A 16 6.96 29.81 3.06
C ALA A 16 5.84 29.32 2.13
N HIS A 17 6.14 29.12 0.86
CA HIS A 17 5.21 28.45 -0.05
C HIS A 17 5.08 27.02 0.46
N ALA A 18 3.89 26.64 0.91
CA ALA A 18 3.56 25.24 1.16
C ALA A 18 3.55 24.51 -0.19
N GLY A 19 4.38 23.50 -0.35
CA GLY A 19 4.42 22.67 -1.53
C GLY A 19 3.24 21.68 -1.54
N ASP A 20 2.80 21.28 -2.72
CA ASP A 20 1.81 20.22 -2.92
C ASP A 20 2.51 18.98 -3.47
N VAL A 21 2.41 17.86 -2.75
CA VAL A 21 2.98 16.57 -3.17
C VAL A 21 1.87 15.64 -3.63
N THR A 22 1.95 15.15 -4.86
CA THR A 22 1.00 14.18 -5.41
C THR A 22 1.59 12.78 -5.40
N VAL A 23 0.96 11.88 -4.66
CA VAL A 23 1.41 10.49 -4.49
C VAL A 23 0.41 9.53 -5.10
N PHE A 24 0.87 8.62 -5.95
CA PHE A 24 0.11 7.46 -6.37
C PHE A 24 0.58 6.23 -5.59
N ALA A 25 -0.31 5.61 -4.81
CA ALA A 25 0.06 4.55 -3.88
C ALA A 25 -0.90 3.35 -3.94
N ALA A 26 -0.34 2.16 -3.80
CA ALA A 26 -1.13 0.94 -3.65
C ALA A 26 -2.15 1.07 -2.50
N ALA A 27 -3.38 0.63 -2.73
CA ALA A 27 -4.50 0.81 -1.80
C ALA A 27 -4.25 0.24 -0.40
N SER A 28 -3.45 -0.82 -0.27
CA SER A 28 -3.05 -1.40 1.02
C SER A 28 -2.26 -0.46 1.93
N LEU A 29 -1.64 0.59 1.36
CA LEU A 29 -0.86 1.57 2.10
C LEU A 29 -1.72 2.67 2.75
N LYS A 30 -3.02 2.74 2.44
CA LYS A 30 -3.87 3.89 2.77
C LYS A 30 -3.76 4.30 4.23
N THR A 31 -3.99 3.39 5.17
CA THR A 31 -4.03 3.70 6.60
C THR A 31 -2.68 4.24 7.09
N ALA A 32 -1.56 3.62 6.67
CA ALA A 32 -0.23 4.07 7.07
C ALA A 32 0.15 5.41 6.43
N LEU A 33 -0.07 5.55 5.11
CA LEU A 33 0.32 6.78 4.40
C LEU A 33 -0.52 8.00 4.78
N ASP A 34 -1.80 7.83 5.11
CA ASP A 34 -2.63 8.93 5.60
C ASP A 34 -2.06 9.49 6.93
N LEU A 35 -1.60 8.60 7.83
CA LEU A 35 -0.95 9.00 9.09
C LEU A 35 0.40 9.69 8.84
N ILE A 36 1.22 9.15 7.94
CA ILE A 36 2.53 9.72 7.59
C ILE A 36 2.36 11.07 6.91
N ALA A 37 1.39 11.22 6.00
CA ALA A 37 1.10 12.47 5.32
C ALA A 37 0.63 13.55 6.30
N ALA A 38 -0.22 13.19 7.26
CA ALA A 38 -0.68 14.12 8.31
C ALA A 38 0.47 14.58 9.20
N ASP A 39 1.36 13.66 9.63
CA ASP A 39 2.56 14.00 10.42
C ASP A 39 3.52 14.90 9.63
N PHE A 40 3.74 14.59 8.35
CA PHE A 40 4.58 15.39 7.46
C PHE A 40 4.03 16.81 7.28
N THR A 41 2.73 16.92 6.97
CA THR A 41 2.06 18.23 6.82
C THR A 41 2.14 19.05 8.11
N THR A 42 1.97 18.41 9.27
CA THR A 42 2.09 19.10 10.57
C THR A 42 3.48 19.66 10.81
N LYS A 43 4.53 18.97 10.34
CA LYS A 43 5.94 19.34 10.56
C LYS A 43 6.46 20.36 9.56
N THR A 44 6.01 20.30 8.31
CA THR A 44 6.57 21.09 7.21
C THR A 44 5.64 22.21 6.73
N GLY A 45 4.34 22.05 6.90
CA GLY A 45 3.32 22.88 6.28
C GLY A 45 2.96 22.44 4.85
N ASP A 46 3.72 21.51 4.24
CA ASP A 46 3.47 21.01 2.89
C ASP A 46 2.29 20.05 2.88
N ARG A 47 1.49 20.10 1.82
CA ARG A 47 0.32 19.22 1.65
C ARG A 47 0.69 17.99 0.84
N VAL A 48 0.20 16.81 1.26
CA VAL A 48 0.37 15.55 0.54
C VAL A 48 -1.01 15.05 0.09
N ALA A 49 -1.23 15.00 -1.22
CA ALA A 49 -2.43 14.45 -1.83
C ALA A 49 -2.13 13.03 -2.34
N ILE A 50 -2.89 12.03 -1.88
CA ILE A 50 -2.61 10.63 -2.20
C ILE A 50 -3.79 10.01 -2.95
N SER A 51 -3.51 9.44 -4.12
CA SER A 51 -4.47 8.64 -4.89
C SER A 51 -4.19 7.16 -4.66
N TYR A 52 -5.19 6.43 -4.16
CA TYR A 52 -5.11 5.01 -3.84
C TYR A 52 -5.85 4.16 -4.86
N ALA A 53 -5.17 3.16 -5.44
CA ALA A 53 -5.78 2.19 -6.35
C ALA A 53 -4.93 0.89 -6.43
N GLY A 54 -5.29 -0.03 -7.30
CA GLY A 54 -4.41 -1.14 -7.68
C GLY A 54 -3.16 -0.62 -8.38
N SER A 55 -1.97 -1.15 -8.03
CA SER A 55 -0.69 -0.66 -8.55
C SER A 55 -0.62 -0.66 -10.08
N GLY A 56 -1.21 -1.66 -10.75
CA GLY A 56 -1.25 -1.71 -12.21
C GLY A 56 -2.09 -0.60 -12.84
N GLN A 57 -3.18 -0.18 -12.20
CA GLN A 57 -3.97 0.96 -12.65
C GLN A 57 -3.17 2.26 -12.54
N LEU A 58 -2.51 2.47 -11.39
CA LEU A 58 -1.70 3.67 -11.14
C LEU A 58 -0.48 3.73 -12.09
N ALA A 59 0.22 2.60 -12.29
CA ALA A 59 1.34 2.52 -13.22
C ALA A 59 0.92 2.93 -14.64
N ARG A 60 -0.20 2.40 -15.13
CA ARG A 60 -0.73 2.77 -16.46
C ARG A 60 -1.13 4.25 -16.54
N GLN A 61 -1.70 4.83 -15.48
CA GLN A 61 -2.01 6.26 -15.43
C GLN A 61 -0.73 7.12 -15.50
N ILE A 62 0.32 6.75 -14.76
CA ILE A 62 1.62 7.43 -14.79
C ILE A 62 2.23 7.35 -16.20
N ILE A 63 2.24 6.17 -16.82
CA ILE A 63 2.74 5.96 -18.19
C ILE A 63 1.94 6.78 -19.21
N ALA A 64 0.64 6.96 -18.97
CA ALA A 64 -0.22 7.81 -19.78
C ALA A 64 -0.09 9.32 -19.48
N GLY A 65 0.83 9.73 -18.59
CA GLY A 65 1.15 11.13 -18.31
C GLY A 65 0.38 11.75 -17.13
N ALA A 66 -0.21 10.94 -16.25
CA ALA A 66 -0.83 11.49 -15.03
C ALA A 66 0.23 12.19 -14.15
N PRO A 67 -0.08 13.37 -13.59
CA PRO A 67 0.88 14.18 -12.85
C PRO A 67 1.04 13.65 -11.41
N ALA A 68 1.92 12.68 -11.21
CA ALA A 68 2.31 12.19 -9.90
C ALA A 68 3.79 12.52 -9.64
N ASP A 69 4.12 12.87 -8.39
CA ASP A 69 5.48 13.09 -7.94
C ASP A 69 6.10 11.82 -7.42
N LEU A 70 5.32 10.99 -6.73
CA LEU A 70 5.75 9.71 -6.18
C LEU A 70 4.85 8.58 -6.64
N PHE A 71 5.46 7.41 -6.85
CA PHE A 71 4.75 6.15 -7.03
C PHE A 71 5.21 5.12 -5.98
N ILE A 72 4.24 4.46 -5.32
CA ILE A 72 4.51 3.38 -4.37
C ILE A 72 3.66 2.17 -4.78
N SER A 73 4.32 1.18 -5.35
CA SER A 73 3.69 -0.05 -5.84
C SER A 73 3.68 -1.14 -4.77
N ALA A 74 2.72 -2.06 -4.84
CA ALA A 74 2.68 -3.27 -4.00
C ALA A 74 3.39 -4.47 -4.64
N ASN A 75 4.06 -4.28 -5.77
CA ASN A 75 4.99 -5.26 -6.35
C ASN A 75 6.07 -4.57 -7.19
N VAL A 76 7.14 -5.31 -7.45
CA VAL A 76 8.28 -4.86 -8.24
C VAL A 76 7.89 -4.68 -9.71
N ALA A 77 7.09 -5.58 -10.28
CA ALA A 77 6.77 -5.60 -11.71
C ALA A 77 6.12 -4.29 -12.20
N TRP A 78 5.12 -3.75 -11.49
CA TRP A 78 4.50 -2.48 -11.89
C TRP A 78 5.42 -1.27 -11.71
N MET A 79 6.37 -1.33 -10.78
CA MET A 79 7.42 -0.31 -10.67
C MET A 79 8.41 -0.41 -11.82
N ASP A 80 8.77 -1.63 -12.25
CA ASP A 80 9.63 -1.87 -13.40
C ASP A 80 9.03 -1.29 -14.68
N GLU A 81 7.72 -1.50 -14.93
CA GLU A 81 7.01 -0.91 -16.08
C GLU A 81 7.13 0.63 -16.11
N VAL A 82 6.98 1.31 -14.97
CA VAL A 82 7.12 2.77 -14.87
C VAL A 82 8.58 3.20 -15.08
N GLN A 83 9.53 2.42 -14.55
CA GLN A 83 10.96 2.69 -14.73
C GLN A 83 11.42 2.45 -16.17
N ASP A 84 10.97 1.37 -16.82
CA ASP A 84 11.28 1.04 -18.21
C ASP A 84 10.67 2.06 -19.19
N ALA A 85 9.54 2.67 -18.82
CA ALA A 85 8.99 3.84 -19.52
C ALA A 85 9.85 5.11 -19.33
N GLY A 86 10.92 5.05 -18.53
CA GLY A 86 11.84 6.15 -18.30
C GLY A 86 11.30 7.24 -17.39
N LEU A 87 10.26 6.96 -16.56
CA LEU A 87 9.55 7.95 -15.75
C LEU A 87 10.05 8.05 -14.31
N VAL A 88 10.88 7.12 -13.83
CA VAL A 88 11.51 7.18 -12.51
C VAL A 88 12.76 8.08 -12.57
N ALA A 89 12.91 8.96 -11.59
CA ALA A 89 14.10 9.81 -11.47
C ALA A 89 15.34 8.96 -11.15
N ASP A 90 16.49 9.34 -11.68
CA ASP A 90 17.73 8.57 -11.59
C ASP A 90 18.14 8.34 -10.12
N GLY A 91 18.35 7.07 -9.75
CA GLY A 91 18.73 6.68 -8.39
C GLY A 91 17.66 6.89 -7.31
N ALA A 92 16.44 7.26 -7.69
CA ALA A 92 15.35 7.59 -6.77
C ALA A 92 14.29 6.47 -6.66
N ARG A 93 14.73 5.22 -6.66
CA ARG A 93 13.92 4.04 -6.36
C ARG A 93 14.53 3.27 -5.20
N LYS A 94 13.69 2.77 -4.30
CA LYS A 94 14.08 1.92 -3.17
C LYS A 94 13.00 0.90 -2.87
N ASP A 95 13.39 -0.28 -2.40
CA ASP A 95 12.49 -1.26 -1.84
C ASP A 95 12.19 -0.84 -0.40
N LEU A 96 10.99 -0.35 -0.16
CA LEU A 96 10.63 0.32 1.10
C LEU A 96 10.10 -0.66 2.14
N LEU A 97 9.14 -1.51 1.75
CA LEU A 97 8.37 -2.35 2.67
C LEU A 97 8.22 -3.78 2.16
N GLY A 98 8.07 -4.70 3.11
CA GLY A 98 7.62 -6.07 2.89
C GLY A 98 6.26 -6.32 3.53
N ASN A 99 5.57 -7.38 3.05
CA ASN A 99 4.27 -7.80 3.54
C ASN A 99 4.11 -9.33 3.46
N ARG A 100 2.95 -9.85 3.87
CA ARG A 100 2.58 -11.27 3.76
C ARG A 100 1.11 -11.41 3.40
N LEU A 101 0.77 -12.53 2.75
CA LEU A 101 -0.62 -12.89 2.44
C LEU A 101 -1.28 -13.58 3.61
N VAL A 102 -2.58 -13.28 3.79
CA VAL A 102 -3.47 -13.92 4.75
C VAL A 102 -4.82 -14.23 4.12
N LEU A 103 -5.48 -15.24 4.66
CA LEU A 103 -6.88 -15.52 4.45
C LEU A 103 -7.67 -14.85 5.59
N ILE A 104 -8.67 -14.06 5.23
CA ILE A 104 -9.55 -13.37 6.18
C ILE A 104 -10.99 -13.87 6.06
N ALA A 105 -11.73 -13.75 7.15
CA ALA A 105 -13.17 -13.93 7.22
C ALA A 105 -13.80 -12.74 7.98
N PRO A 106 -15.13 -12.55 7.98
CA PRO A 106 -15.79 -11.63 8.88
C PRO A 106 -15.37 -11.85 10.35
N ALA A 107 -15.34 -10.78 11.13
CA ALA A 107 -14.77 -10.81 12.48
C ALA A 107 -15.36 -11.92 13.35
N ARG A 108 -14.49 -12.72 13.96
CA ARG A 108 -14.83 -13.82 14.85
C ARG A 108 -14.59 -13.41 16.30
N LYS A 109 -15.48 -13.86 17.18
CA LYS A 109 -15.41 -13.57 18.64
C LYS A 109 -14.62 -14.63 19.43
N ASP A 110 -14.31 -15.77 18.80
CA ASP A 110 -13.65 -16.90 19.46
C ASP A 110 -12.14 -16.72 19.68
N GLY A 111 -11.53 -15.74 18.98
CA GLY A 111 -10.09 -15.47 19.07
C GLY A 111 -9.20 -16.65 18.67
N ALA A 112 -9.73 -17.60 17.88
CA ALA A 112 -8.93 -18.73 17.41
C ALA A 112 -7.73 -18.25 16.60
N PRO A 113 -6.53 -18.83 16.80
CA PRO A 113 -5.36 -18.49 16.01
C PRO A 113 -5.58 -18.90 14.54
N PRO A 114 -4.96 -18.18 13.59
CA PRO A 114 -5.04 -18.54 12.18
C PRO A 114 -4.31 -19.86 11.90
N ASP A 115 -4.90 -20.69 11.06
CA ASP A 115 -4.25 -21.91 10.57
C ASP A 115 -3.22 -21.58 9.47
N GLU A 116 -2.24 -22.47 9.25
CA GLU A 116 -1.40 -22.39 8.06
C GLU A 116 -2.15 -23.00 6.86
N ILE A 117 -2.26 -22.24 5.77
CA ILE A 117 -2.89 -22.71 4.52
C ILE A 117 -1.92 -23.64 3.80
N GLY A 118 -2.31 -24.90 3.67
CA GLY A 118 -1.53 -25.94 3.00
C GLY A 118 -2.30 -26.62 1.86
N PRO A 119 -1.66 -27.58 1.14
CA PRO A 119 -2.31 -28.29 0.05
C PRO A 119 -3.57 -29.07 0.45
N ASP A 120 -3.67 -29.46 1.72
CA ASP A 120 -4.79 -30.22 2.26
C ASP A 120 -5.88 -29.32 2.87
N THR A 121 -5.77 -27.99 2.75
CA THR A 121 -6.77 -27.06 3.27
C THR A 121 -8.07 -27.15 2.46
N ASP A 122 -9.16 -27.50 3.10
CA ASP A 122 -10.49 -27.53 2.48
C ASP A 122 -11.08 -26.10 2.38
N LEU A 123 -10.61 -25.33 1.39
CA LEU A 123 -11.13 -23.97 1.14
C LEU A 123 -12.59 -23.97 0.70
N GLN A 124 -13.05 -25.01 -0.02
CA GLN A 124 -14.46 -25.14 -0.42
C GLN A 124 -15.36 -25.30 0.80
N GLY A 125 -14.94 -26.16 1.74
CA GLY A 125 -15.65 -26.33 3.01
C GLY A 125 -15.68 -25.02 3.82
N LEU A 126 -14.57 -24.27 3.87
CA LEU A 126 -14.50 -22.98 4.55
C LEU A 126 -15.33 -21.87 3.89
N LEU A 127 -15.54 -21.93 2.58
CA LEU A 127 -16.41 -21.00 1.85
C LEU A 127 -17.91 -21.19 2.17
N GLU A 128 -18.31 -22.38 2.58
CA GLU A 128 -19.72 -22.73 2.87
C GLU A 128 -20.69 -22.31 1.75
N GLY A 129 -20.24 -22.40 0.49
CA GLY A 129 -20.99 -21.96 -0.70
C GLY A 129 -20.97 -20.45 -0.95
N GLY A 130 -20.25 -19.69 -0.14
CA GLY A 130 -20.05 -18.24 -0.33
C GLY A 130 -18.94 -17.91 -1.33
N LYS A 131 -18.43 -16.67 -1.30
CA LYS A 131 -17.41 -16.18 -2.23
C LYS A 131 -16.06 -15.94 -1.55
N LEU A 132 -14.98 -16.12 -2.34
CA LEU A 132 -13.63 -15.74 -2.01
C LEU A 132 -13.33 -14.36 -2.62
N ALA A 133 -13.32 -13.31 -1.80
CA ALA A 133 -12.95 -11.98 -2.27
C ALA A 133 -11.46 -11.90 -2.55
N MET A 134 -11.09 -11.44 -3.74
CA MET A 134 -9.71 -11.19 -4.16
C MET A 134 -9.63 -9.90 -4.95
N ALA A 135 -8.50 -9.21 -4.95
CA ALA A 135 -8.24 -8.20 -5.95
C ALA A 135 -8.12 -8.85 -7.34
N LEU A 136 -8.26 -8.06 -8.43
CA LEU A 136 -8.13 -8.54 -9.81
C LEU A 136 -6.87 -9.42 -9.98
N VAL A 137 -7.05 -10.70 -10.25
CA VAL A 137 -5.99 -11.72 -10.18
C VAL A 137 -4.93 -11.59 -11.28
N ASP A 138 -5.24 -10.90 -12.37
CA ASP A 138 -4.32 -10.69 -13.50
C ASP A 138 -3.65 -9.30 -13.49
N ALA A 139 -4.16 -8.33 -12.70
CA ALA A 139 -3.75 -6.93 -12.82
C ALA A 139 -3.32 -6.28 -11.50
N VAL A 140 -3.82 -6.76 -10.36
CA VAL A 140 -3.56 -6.15 -9.05
C VAL A 140 -2.62 -7.04 -8.25
N PRO A 141 -1.54 -6.48 -7.65
CA PRO A 141 -0.54 -7.27 -6.93
C PRO A 141 -1.11 -8.28 -5.92
N ALA A 142 -2.05 -7.85 -5.06
CA ALA A 142 -2.65 -8.75 -4.07
C ALA A 142 -3.38 -9.95 -4.72
N GLY A 143 -4.08 -9.70 -5.84
CA GLY A 143 -4.72 -10.75 -6.63
C GLY A 143 -3.70 -11.69 -7.29
N GLN A 144 -2.64 -11.12 -7.88
CA GLN A 144 -1.56 -11.88 -8.51
C GLN A 144 -0.84 -12.79 -7.50
N TYR A 145 -0.49 -12.24 -6.32
CA TYR A 145 0.13 -13.03 -5.24
C TYR A 145 -0.82 -14.09 -4.69
N GLY A 146 -2.10 -13.75 -4.47
CA GLY A 146 -3.11 -14.69 -3.98
C GLY A 146 -3.33 -15.84 -4.95
N ARG A 147 -3.48 -15.54 -6.27
CA ARG A 147 -3.58 -16.57 -7.29
C ARG A 147 -2.32 -17.45 -7.33
N ALA A 148 -1.13 -16.86 -7.29
CA ALA A 148 0.12 -17.60 -7.28
C ALA A 148 0.20 -18.55 -6.07
N ALA A 149 -0.17 -18.08 -4.88
CA ALA A 149 -0.21 -18.92 -3.68
C ALA A 149 -1.17 -20.09 -3.82
N LEU A 150 -2.40 -19.84 -4.27
CA LEU A 150 -3.42 -20.87 -4.45
C LEU A 150 -3.03 -21.88 -5.54
N VAL A 151 -2.41 -21.44 -6.64
CA VAL A 151 -1.89 -22.34 -7.69
C VAL A 151 -0.77 -23.22 -7.16
N ASN A 152 0.21 -22.64 -6.45
CA ASN A 152 1.36 -23.39 -5.92
C ASN A 152 0.96 -24.39 -4.82
N LEU A 153 -0.14 -24.13 -4.12
CA LEU A 153 -0.71 -25.03 -3.11
C LEU A 153 -1.70 -26.05 -3.72
N GLY A 154 -2.01 -25.95 -5.04
CA GLY A 154 -2.97 -26.82 -5.70
C GLY A 154 -4.44 -26.52 -5.41
N LEU A 155 -4.75 -25.37 -4.79
CA LEU A 155 -6.09 -25.00 -4.32
C LEU A 155 -6.86 -24.10 -5.32
N TRP A 156 -6.18 -23.58 -6.36
CA TRP A 156 -6.80 -22.60 -7.26
C TRP A 156 -7.99 -23.16 -8.04
N ASP A 157 -7.87 -24.36 -8.58
CA ASP A 157 -8.92 -24.96 -9.42
C ASP A 157 -10.20 -25.23 -8.62
N ASP A 158 -10.08 -25.47 -7.32
CA ASP A 158 -11.21 -25.74 -6.45
C ASP A 158 -12.04 -24.46 -6.18
N VAL A 159 -11.40 -23.30 -6.11
CA VAL A 159 -12.06 -22.04 -5.67
C VAL A 159 -12.25 -21.01 -6.78
N ARG A 160 -11.60 -21.15 -7.94
CA ARG A 160 -11.62 -20.10 -8.99
C ARG A 160 -13.01 -19.70 -9.50
N ALA A 161 -14.00 -20.61 -9.43
CA ALA A 161 -15.38 -20.33 -9.82
C ALA A 161 -16.12 -19.46 -8.80
N ASP A 162 -15.62 -19.44 -7.55
CA ASP A 162 -16.21 -18.70 -6.44
C ASP A 162 -15.44 -17.42 -6.10
N VAL A 163 -14.42 -17.06 -6.90
CA VAL A 163 -13.68 -15.82 -6.71
C VAL A 163 -14.51 -14.60 -7.11
N ALA A 164 -14.77 -13.73 -6.14
CA ALA A 164 -15.31 -12.38 -6.37
C ALA A 164 -14.15 -11.40 -6.48
N GLN A 165 -13.94 -10.86 -7.68
CA GLN A 165 -12.82 -9.95 -7.94
C GLN A 165 -13.20 -8.49 -7.71
N ALA A 166 -12.27 -7.72 -7.11
CA ALA A 166 -12.41 -6.29 -6.82
C ALA A 166 -11.24 -5.49 -7.42
N ASP A 167 -11.44 -4.20 -7.67
CA ASP A 167 -10.47 -3.33 -8.34
C ASP A 167 -9.15 -3.14 -7.58
N ASN A 168 -9.14 -3.39 -6.27
CA ASN A 168 -7.96 -3.34 -5.41
C ASN A 168 -8.18 -4.16 -4.13
N VAL A 169 -7.12 -4.35 -3.33
CA VAL A 169 -7.18 -5.19 -2.12
C VAL A 169 -8.10 -4.62 -1.03
N ARG A 170 -8.24 -3.30 -0.91
CA ARG A 170 -9.15 -2.69 0.06
C ARG A 170 -10.61 -2.85 -0.32
N ALA A 171 -10.91 -2.88 -1.62
CA ALA A 171 -12.25 -3.24 -2.10
C ALA A 171 -12.56 -4.72 -1.84
N ALA A 172 -11.59 -5.62 -2.01
CA ALA A 172 -11.75 -7.03 -1.64
C ALA A 172 -11.96 -7.22 -0.12
N LEU A 173 -11.18 -6.51 0.71
CA LEU A 173 -11.35 -6.46 2.16
C LEU A 173 -12.77 -6.04 2.55
N ALA A 174 -13.28 -4.97 1.93
CA ALA A 174 -14.62 -4.43 2.22
C ALA A 174 -15.75 -5.44 1.93
N LEU A 175 -15.62 -6.30 0.93
CA LEU A 175 -16.60 -7.37 0.67
C LEU A 175 -16.68 -8.36 1.84
N VAL A 176 -15.54 -8.68 2.45
CA VAL A 176 -15.50 -9.57 3.63
C VAL A 176 -16.00 -8.85 4.88
N SER A 177 -15.56 -7.63 5.12
CA SER A 177 -15.98 -6.80 6.25
C SER A 177 -17.50 -6.56 6.26
N ALA A 178 -18.11 -6.37 5.07
CA ALA A 178 -19.55 -6.23 4.91
C ALA A 178 -20.32 -7.57 4.98
N GLY A 179 -19.63 -8.72 5.03
CA GLY A 179 -20.26 -10.04 4.99
C GLY A 179 -20.79 -10.46 3.62
N GLU A 180 -20.39 -9.76 2.54
CA GLU A 180 -20.75 -10.08 1.15
C GLU A 180 -19.88 -11.22 0.56
N ALA A 181 -18.71 -11.47 1.17
CA ALA A 181 -17.86 -12.61 0.90
C ALA A 181 -17.54 -13.37 2.19
N SER A 182 -17.57 -14.69 2.14
CA SER A 182 -17.27 -15.56 3.29
C SER A 182 -15.80 -15.50 3.67
N LEU A 183 -14.92 -15.41 2.67
CA LEU A 183 -13.47 -15.37 2.83
C LEU A 183 -12.86 -14.29 1.90
N GLY A 184 -11.64 -13.89 2.21
CA GLY A 184 -10.86 -13.03 1.31
C GLY A 184 -9.37 -13.28 1.40
N VAL A 185 -8.67 -13.12 0.28
CA VAL A 185 -7.19 -13.11 0.25
C VAL A 185 -6.73 -11.66 0.21
N THR A 186 -6.05 -11.25 1.28
CA THR A 186 -5.54 -9.88 1.45
C THR A 186 -4.12 -9.89 2.02
N TYR A 187 -3.55 -8.73 2.25
CA TYR A 187 -2.33 -8.64 3.03
C TYR A 187 -2.63 -8.61 4.54
N ALA A 188 -1.68 -9.06 5.35
CA ALA A 188 -1.80 -8.98 6.81
C ALA A 188 -2.04 -7.54 7.30
N THR A 189 -1.46 -6.54 6.65
CA THR A 189 -1.66 -5.12 6.94
C THR A 189 -3.08 -4.63 6.67
N ASP A 190 -3.80 -5.24 5.73
CA ASP A 190 -5.20 -4.90 5.48
C ASP A 190 -6.09 -5.38 6.61
N ALA A 191 -5.82 -6.59 7.15
CA ALA A 191 -6.54 -7.12 8.30
C ALA A 191 -6.29 -6.30 9.58
N VAL A 192 -5.07 -5.75 9.77
CA VAL A 192 -4.78 -4.83 10.89
C VAL A 192 -5.61 -3.54 10.79
N ALA A 193 -5.89 -3.10 9.58
CA ALA A 193 -6.56 -1.83 9.33
C ALA A 193 -8.10 -1.90 9.43
N ASP A 194 -8.69 -3.10 9.57
CA ASP A 194 -10.14 -3.29 9.61
C ASP A 194 -10.53 -4.26 10.76
N PRO A 195 -11.17 -3.76 11.82
CA PRO A 195 -11.57 -4.57 12.97
C PRO A 195 -12.74 -5.52 12.68
N ASP A 196 -13.44 -5.34 11.55
CA ASP A 196 -14.60 -6.15 11.19
C ASP A 196 -14.21 -7.43 10.43
N VAL A 197 -12.90 -7.71 10.33
CA VAL A 197 -12.37 -8.97 9.79
C VAL A 197 -11.43 -9.65 10.79
N SER A 198 -11.28 -10.97 10.65
CA SER A 198 -10.30 -11.78 11.37
C SER A 198 -9.41 -12.53 10.39
N VAL A 199 -8.13 -12.63 10.71
CA VAL A 199 -7.22 -13.54 9.99
C VAL A 199 -7.56 -14.97 10.43
N VAL A 200 -7.97 -15.80 9.48
CA VAL A 200 -8.30 -17.22 9.71
C VAL A 200 -7.27 -18.17 9.12
N GLY A 201 -6.40 -17.67 8.22
CA GLY A 201 -5.32 -18.46 7.67
C GLY A 201 -4.12 -17.61 7.25
N THR A 202 -2.93 -18.21 7.26
CA THR A 202 -1.68 -17.61 6.78
C THR A 202 -1.12 -18.42 5.64
N PHE A 203 -0.77 -17.78 4.52
CA PHE A 203 -0.14 -18.45 3.39
C PHE A 203 1.37 -18.61 3.65
N PRO A 204 1.94 -19.81 3.40
CA PRO A 204 3.39 -20.03 3.51
C PRO A 204 4.16 -19.09 2.60
N ALA A 205 5.26 -18.52 3.10
CA ALA A 205 6.07 -17.56 2.35
C ALA A 205 6.64 -18.14 1.04
N GLY A 206 6.79 -19.46 0.93
CA GLY A 206 7.24 -20.14 -0.28
C GLY A 206 6.15 -20.36 -1.34
N SER A 207 4.87 -20.10 -1.02
CA SER A 207 3.76 -20.31 -1.96
C SER A 207 3.54 -19.15 -2.94
N TYR A 208 4.19 -18.02 -2.74
CA TYR A 208 4.12 -16.84 -3.62
C TYR A 208 5.47 -16.11 -3.63
N PRO A 209 5.74 -15.27 -4.68
CA PRO A 209 6.95 -14.44 -4.70
C PRO A 209 6.99 -13.45 -3.51
N PRO A 210 8.18 -13.05 -3.03
CA PRO A 210 8.30 -12.06 -1.96
C PRO A 210 7.50 -10.79 -2.26
N ILE A 211 6.70 -10.36 -1.30
CA ILE A 211 5.91 -9.12 -1.42
C ILE A 211 6.81 -7.96 -1.04
N ILE A 212 7.14 -7.14 -2.03
CA ILE A 212 7.98 -5.96 -1.90
C ILE A 212 7.20 -4.75 -2.40
N TYR A 213 7.26 -3.65 -1.64
CA TYR A 213 6.71 -2.35 -2.01
C TYR A 213 7.85 -1.41 -2.39
N PRO A 214 8.18 -1.29 -3.67
CA PRO A 214 9.10 -0.25 -4.12
C PRO A 214 8.42 1.10 -4.08
N ALA A 215 9.18 2.13 -3.67
CA ALA A 215 8.82 3.53 -3.74
C ALA A 215 9.78 4.25 -4.68
N ALA A 216 9.26 5.14 -5.51
CA ALA A 216 10.06 5.94 -6.42
C ALA A 216 9.59 7.39 -6.48
N LEU A 217 10.55 8.30 -6.63
CA LEU A 217 10.33 9.66 -7.08
C LEU A 217 10.25 9.67 -8.61
N LEU A 218 9.25 10.32 -9.18
CA LEU A 218 9.08 10.40 -10.62
C LEU A 218 9.85 11.59 -11.21
N LYS A 219 10.18 11.54 -12.49
CA LYS A 219 11.01 12.58 -13.16
C LYS A 219 10.37 13.97 -13.14
N ASN A 220 9.06 14.05 -13.05
CA ASN A 220 8.33 15.33 -13.01
C ASN A 220 8.27 15.95 -11.61
N ALA A 221 8.82 15.29 -10.59
CA ALA A 221 8.86 15.78 -9.21
C ALA A 221 9.97 16.84 -9.04
N ASP A 222 9.72 18.04 -9.50
CA ASP A 222 10.68 19.17 -9.43
C ASP A 222 10.71 19.80 -8.04
N ASP A 223 9.65 19.64 -7.25
CA ASP A 223 9.45 20.28 -5.96
C ASP A 223 10.36 19.68 -4.87
N ALA A 224 10.90 20.56 -4.03
CA ALA A 224 11.67 20.17 -2.86
C ALA A 224 10.83 19.40 -1.85
N SER A 225 9.52 19.67 -1.74
CA SER A 225 8.57 19.01 -0.86
C SER A 225 8.36 17.55 -1.27
N ALA A 226 8.27 17.25 -2.58
CA ALA A 226 8.19 15.88 -3.08
C ALA A 226 9.43 15.06 -2.70
N ARG A 227 10.62 15.63 -2.86
CA ARG A 227 11.88 15.00 -2.44
C ARG A 227 11.95 14.81 -0.93
N SER A 228 11.50 15.80 -0.16
CA SER A 228 11.46 15.73 1.31
C SER A 228 10.50 14.65 1.79
N PHE A 229 9.29 14.55 1.21
CA PHE A 229 8.35 13.48 1.54
C PHE A 229 8.88 12.09 1.18
N TYR A 230 9.49 11.94 -0.01
CA TYR A 230 10.14 10.68 -0.42
C TYR A 230 11.23 10.23 0.58
N GLN A 231 12.03 11.17 1.09
CA GLN A 231 13.04 10.86 2.11
C GLN A 231 12.38 10.51 3.46
N ALA A 232 11.32 11.23 3.84
CA ALA A 232 10.59 11.00 5.08
C ALA A 232 10.01 9.58 5.19
N LEU A 233 9.62 8.96 4.06
CA LEU A 233 9.10 7.59 4.02
C LEU A 233 10.08 6.54 4.61
N SER A 234 11.40 6.78 4.57
CA SER A 234 12.41 5.90 5.17
C SER A 234 12.87 6.40 6.55
N GLY A 235 12.30 7.48 7.04
CA GLY A 235 12.65 8.05 8.35
C GLY A 235 12.07 7.24 9.50
N LYS A 236 12.65 7.41 10.70
CA LYS A 236 12.23 6.68 11.91
C LYS A 236 10.74 6.84 12.22
N ALA A 237 10.17 8.04 12.05
CA ALA A 237 8.76 8.29 12.34
C ALA A 237 7.84 7.50 11.40
N ALA A 238 8.11 7.51 10.10
CA ALA A 238 7.36 6.73 9.12
C ALA A 238 7.54 5.21 9.36
N GLY A 239 8.76 4.76 9.67
CA GLY A 239 9.04 3.37 10.01
C GLY A 239 8.17 2.87 11.16
N GLN A 240 8.08 3.63 12.25
CA GLN A 240 7.23 3.28 13.40
C GLN A 240 5.73 3.18 13.00
N ILE A 241 5.24 4.06 12.12
CA ILE A 241 3.87 4.00 11.63
C ILE A 241 3.66 2.77 10.76
N PHE A 242 4.58 2.48 9.82
CA PHE A 242 4.50 1.29 8.98
C PHE A 242 4.50 0.01 9.80
N GLU A 243 5.40 -0.12 10.76
CA GLU A 243 5.49 -1.29 11.65
C GLU A 243 4.23 -1.45 12.51
N ALA A 244 3.68 -0.36 13.05
CA ALA A 244 2.42 -0.37 13.78
C ALA A 244 1.22 -0.84 12.93
N GLN A 245 1.28 -0.61 11.61
CA GLN A 245 0.29 -1.10 10.65
C GLN A 245 0.61 -2.51 10.09
N GLY A 246 1.65 -3.18 10.63
CA GLY A 246 1.98 -4.56 10.29
C GLY A 246 2.90 -4.72 9.06
N PHE A 247 3.42 -3.65 8.49
CA PHE A 247 4.45 -3.71 7.45
C PHE A 247 5.81 -4.06 8.05
N ARG A 248 6.69 -4.64 7.23
CA ARG A 248 8.10 -4.83 7.56
C ARG A 248 8.94 -3.83 6.78
N MET A 249 9.73 -3.01 7.46
CA MET A 249 10.72 -2.16 6.79
C MET A 249 11.80 -3.03 6.15
N LEU A 250 12.25 -2.66 4.94
CA LEU A 250 13.30 -3.37 4.19
C LEU A 250 14.65 -2.63 4.23
N ASN A 251 14.70 -1.45 4.85
CA ASN A 251 15.91 -0.63 5.00
C ASN A 251 16.31 -0.53 6.46
#